data_7a01dc36810d39d66c414eec3c4e66d4
#
_entry.id   7a01dc36810d39d66c414eec3c4e66d4
#
_cell.length_a   1.000
_cell.length_b   1.000
_cell.length_c   1.000
_cell.angle_alpha   90.00
_cell.angle_beta   90.00
_cell.angle_gamma   90.00
#
_symmetry.space_group_name_H-M   'P 1'
#
loop_
_entity.id
_entity.type
_entity.pdbx_description
1 polymer ?
#
loop_
_entity_poly.entity_id
_entity_poly.type
_entity_poly.pdbx_seq_one_letter_code
_entity_poly.pdbx_strand_id
1 'polypeptide(L)'
;MNLNDLLLEGSSVDYKEALETKKPRSWLKSISAFANSFGGHIVFGVRDNPREVCGLDNPQEVISKITELIKARIDPTPRYQLHAFAEDDKICIDLEIQNGPAYPYYYRFEGVCVAYIRNGDQSEEASRQQLSALILKGMNKTFDALPSPYHMGDVSFTLLAATFKNALKEDFQPDKDLLSTTLVTEDGQITNGGLLLCDQGVLSQSRIFCTRWKGTHKGNIDADALDDKEYQGASLISLLQNAEDFIRNNSKNPWSIRGMTREERSDYPYKAVREVLVNALIHRDYQVLGSEIHIEMFDDRMEISSPGGMANGRRIQDMDLRHIPSMRRNQVISDVFSRLHYMERRGSGIDRIMTSYAECAQKPVFYSDSTFFLVTLPNRSVAAPAQLSMESENVETSTQNMETTAQNVETSPQNVETSAFSTPIEKLERDLSKLRMQSSTKEKVLELFQRYGYEYEFRTSHVADVFHVKNS
;
A
#
# COMPACT_ATOMS: atom_id res chain seq x y z
N MET A 1 29.63 6.64 -14.04
CA MET A 1 28.18 6.70 -13.90
C MET A 1 27.70 7.38 -15.18
N ASN A 2 26.88 6.72 -15.99
CA ASN A 2 26.35 7.33 -17.22
C ASN A 2 24.95 7.86 -16.90
N LEU A 3 24.59 8.99 -17.52
CA LEU A 3 23.26 9.60 -17.35
C LEU A 3 22.11 8.63 -17.71
N ASN A 4 22.40 7.66 -18.59
CA ASN A 4 21.47 6.59 -18.97
C ASN A 4 21.20 5.58 -17.84
N ASP A 5 22.09 5.48 -16.84
CA ASP A 5 21.90 4.66 -15.65
C ASP A 5 21.03 5.38 -14.59
N LEU A 6 20.94 6.72 -14.68
CA LEU A 6 20.03 7.55 -13.89
C LEU A 6 18.71 7.66 -14.65
N LEU A 7 17.77 6.84 -14.25
CA LEU A 7 16.40 6.76 -14.77
C LEU A 7 15.70 8.13 -14.72
N LEU A 8 14.60 8.27 -15.45
CA LEU A 8 13.67 9.42 -15.45
C LEU A 8 13.52 10.04 -14.06
N GLU A 9 13.32 11.37 -13.99
CA GLU A 9 13.00 12.04 -12.73
C GLU A 9 11.86 11.28 -12.02
N GLY A 10 12.12 10.89 -10.81
CA GLY A 10 11.24 10.02 -10.06
C GLY A 10 11.47 10.17 -8.56
N SER A 11 11.07 9.19 -7.78
CA SER A 11 11.21 9.24 -6.32
C SER A 11 12.67 9.29 -5.82
N SER A 12 13.65 8.96 -6.66
CA SER A 12 15.07 8.83 -6.29
C SER A 12 16.01 9.82 -6.98
N VAL A 13 15.58 10.60 -7.98
CA VAL A 13 16.43 11.53 -8.70
C VAL A 13 15.75 12.89 -8.88
N ASP A 14 16.51 13.97 -8.77
CA ASP A 14 16.08 15.36 -9.02
C ASP A 14 17.12 16.06 -9.91
N TYR A 15 16.72 16.64 -11.02
CA TYR A 15 17.61 17.32 -11.98
C TYR A 15 17.60 18.82 -11.78
N LYS A 16 18.78 19.45 -11.90
CA LYS A 16 18.96 20.90 -11.81
C LYS A 16 19.90 21.38 -12.89
N GLU A 17 19.43 22.33 -13.73
CA GLU A 17 20.22 22.92 -14.80
C GLU A 17 21.50 23.60 -14.28
N ALA A 18 21.39 24.28 -13.13
CA ALA A 18 22.50 24.98 -12.49
C ALA A 18 22.34 24.99 -10.97
N LEU A 19 23.38 25.38 -10.24
CA LEU A 19 23.31 25.59 -8.79
C LEU A 19 22.60 26.93 -8.50
N GLU A 20 21.38 26.86 -8.01
CA GLU A 20 20.61 28.04 -7.57
C GLU A 20 21.12 28.51 -6.19
N THR A 21 21.91 29.58 -6.18
CA THR A 21 22.49 30.13 -4.93
C THR A 21 21.63 31.23 -4.30
N LYS A 22 20.82 31.96 -5.11
CA LYS A 22 19.94 33.05 -4.62
C LYS A 22 18.70 32.49 -3.91
N LYS A 23 18.17 31.37 -4.40
CA LYS A 23 17.02 30.68 -3.80
C LYS A 23 17.35 29.21 -3.53
N PRO A 24 18.33 28.91 -2.66
CA PRO A 24 18.85 27.55 -2.49
C PRO A 24 17.82 26.57 -1.91
N ARG A 25 16.68 27.05 -1.36
CA ARG A 25 15.56 26.19 -0.93
C ARG A 25 15.02 25.32 -2.07
N SER A 26 15.15 25.76 -3.33
CA SER A 26 14.66 25.04 -4.52
C SER A 26 15.22 23.61 -4.62
N TRP A 27 16.47 23.39 -4.19
CA TRP A 27 17.16 22.10 -4.21
C TRP A 27 17.51 21.57 -2.79
N LEU A 28 17.71 22.45 -1.80
CA LEU A 28 17.98 22.01 -0.41
C LEU A 28 16.79 21.27 0.21
N LYS A 29 15.54 21.59 -0.18
CA LYS A 29 14.37 20.83 0.23
C LYS A 29 14.46 19.37 -0.23
N SER A 30 15.03 19.11 -1.41
CA SER A 30 15.21 17.76 -1.93
C SER A 30 16.26 16.98 -1.12
N ILE A 31 17.30 17.66 -0.59
CA ILE A 31 18.26 17.01 0.33
C ILE A 31 17.55 16.55 1.62
N SER A 32 16.77 17.46 2.24
CA SER A 32 15.98 17.07 3.42
C SER A 32 15.05 15.92 3.11
N ALA A 33 14.34 15.99 1.98
CA ALA A 33 13.39 14.95 1.55
C ALA A 33 14.07 13.59 1.30
N PHE A 34 15.20 13.57 0.59
CA PHE A 34 15.96 12.35 0.35
C PHE A 34 16.53 11.77 1.65
N ALA A 35 17.11 12.60 2.51
CA ALA A 35 17.66 12.15 3.80
C ALA A 35 16.58 11.58 4.73
N ASN A 36 15.36 12.13 4.70
CA ASN A 36 14.20 11.65 5.45
C ASN A 36 13.52 10.42 4.83
N SER A 37 13.81 10.12 3.57
CA SER A 37 13.20 9.01 2.83
C SER A 37 14.21 7.86 2.60
N PHE A 38 14.55 7.58 1.33
CA PHE A 38 15.41 6.44 0.96
C PHE A 38 16.81 6.82 0.52
N GLY A 39 17.16 8.08 0.63
CA GLY A 39 18.26 8.65 -0.09
C GLY A 39 17.83 9.01 -1.52
N GLY A 40 18.78 9.46 -2.33
CA GLY A 40 18.55 9.83 -3.70
C GLY A 40 19.65 10.71 -4.25
N HIS A 41 19.48 11.16 -5.49
CA HIS A 41 20.45 11.89 -6.26
C HIS A 41 19.91 13.27 -6.66
N ILE A 42 20.75 14.30 -6.59
CA ILE A 42 20.50 15.57 -7.22
C ILE A 42 21.60 15.79 -8.26
N VAL A 43 21.23 15.83 -9.54
CA VAL A 43 22.16 16.00 -10.63
C VAL A 43 22.14 17.43 -11.10
N PHE A 44 23.26 18.13 -10.94
CA PHE A 44 23.45 19.50 -11.42
C PHE A 44 24.14 19.52 -12.77
N GLY A 45 23.74 20.43 -13.65
CA GLY A 45 24.20 20.54 -15.03
C GLY A 45 23.30 19.83 -16.04
N VAL A 46 22.09 19.41 -15.62
CA VAL A 46 21.11 18.75 -16.47
C VAL A 46 19.76 19.45 -16.32
N ARG A 47 19.15 19.85 -17.45
CA ARG A 47 17.77 20.32 -17.53
C ARG A 47 16.85 19.11 -17.59
N ASP A 48 15.75 19.17 -16.89
CA ASP A 48 14.82 18.04 -16.81
C ASP A 48 13.90 17.95 -18.05
N ASN A 49 13.29 19.06 -18.47
CA ASN A 49 12.30 19.05 -19.55
C ASN A 49 12.50 20.20 -20.56
N PRO A 50 12.91 19.92 -21.83
CA PRO A 50 13.40 18.62 -22.30
C PRO A 50 14.71 18.23 -21.61
N ARG A 51 14.97 16.92 -21.50
CA ARG A 51 16.22 16.45 -20.88
C ARG A 51 17.41 16.82 -21.76
N GLU A 52 18.25 17.70 -21.22
CA GLU A 52 19.40 18.23 -21.93
C GLU A 52 20.58 18.42 -20.99
N VAL A 53 21.74 17.95 -21.37
CA VAL A 53 22.97 18.19 -20.63
C VAL A 53 23.42 19.63 -20.91
N CYS A 54 23.37 20.47 -19.87
CA CYS A 54 23.78 21.86 -19.92
C CYS A 54 25.27 22.04 -19.53
N GLY A 55 25.73 21.21 -18.59
CA GLY A 55 27.04 21.31 -17.96
C GLY A 55 27.13 22.43 -16.94
N LEU A 56 28.23 22.47 -16.20
CA LEU A 56 28.50 23.45 -15.15
C LEU A 56 29.84 24.18 -15.43
N ASP A 57 29.83 25.49 -15.29
CA ASP A 57 31.04 26.28 -15.21
C ASP A 57 31.66 26.12 -13.82
N ASN A 58 33.00 26.03 -13.73
CA ASN A 58 33.75 25.96 -12.47
C ASN A 58 33.26 24.86 -11.48
N PRO A 59 33.28 23.58 -11.82
CA PRO A 59 32.72 22.50 -10.99
C PRO A 59 33.26 22.48 -9.55
N GLN A 60 34.54 22.84 -9.35
CA GLN A 60 35.15 22.90 -8.01
C GLN A 60 34.51 23.96 -7.11
N GLU A 61 34.18 25.12 -7.66
CA GLU A 61 33.51 26.20 -6.95
C GLU A 61 32.06 25.75 -6.60
N VAL A 62 31.38 25.08 -7.54
CA VAL A 62 30.02 24.54 -7.35
C VAL A 62 30.02 23.51 -6.21
N ILE A 63 30.97 22.55 -6.18
CA ILE A 63 31.11 21.56 -5.10
C ILE A 63 31.32 22.25 -3.75
N SER A 64 32.22 23.25 -3.70
CA SER A 64 32.48 24.00 -2.46
C SER A 64 31.22 24.71 -1.95
N LYS A 65 30.46 25.32 -2.87
CA LYS A 65 29.23 26.04 -2.53
C LYS A 65 28.10 25.12 -2.11
N ILE A 66 27.93 23.97 -2.76
CA ILE A 66 26.99 22.92 -2.34
C ILE A 66 27.28 22.49 -0.90
N THR A 67 28.54 22.19 -0.60
CA THR A 67 28.97 21.75 0.74
C THR A 67 28.70 22.81 1.81
N GLU A 68 29.03 24.09 1.51
CA GLU A 68 28.77 25.22 2.41
C GLU A 68 27.26 25.34 2.72
N LEU A 69 26.41 25.31 1.69
CA LEU A 69 24.97 25.50 1.83
C LEU A 69 24.30 24.33 2.56
N ILE A 70 24.74 23.10 2.30
CA ILE A 70 24.25 21.93 3.07
C ILE A 70 24.54 22.09 4.55
N LYS A 71 25.80 22.37 4.92
CA LYS A 71 26.22 22.56 6.31
C LYS A 71 25.49 23.72 7.00
N ALA A 72 25.21 24.79 6.27
CA ALA A 72 24.54 25.96 6.82
C ALA A 72 23.03 25.83 6.95
N ARG A 73 22.39 24.95 6.17
CA ARG A 73 20.92 24.94 6.01
C ARG A 73 20.25 23.61 6.29
N ILE A 74 20.98 22.51 6.39
CA ILE A 74 20.41 21.18 6.69
C ILE A 74 20.91 20.72 8.05
N ASP A 75 19.99 20.46 8.96
CA ASP A 75 20.28 20.03 10.31
C ASP A 75 19.40 18.85 10.72
N PRO A 76 19.99 17.75 11.19
CA PRO A 76 21.43 17.44 11.14
C PRO A 76 21.94 17.29 9.72
N THR A 77 23.24 17.46 9.50
CA THR A 77 23.85 17.26 8.18
C THR A 77 23.77 15.79 7.78
N PRO A 78 23.14 15.45 6.64
CA PRO A 78 23.04 14.07 6.18
C PRO A 78 24.40 13.55 5.67
N ARG A 79 24.50 12.23 5.50
CA ARG A 79 25.61 11.64 4.75
C ARG A 79 25.39 11.86 3.27
N TYR A 80 26.40 12.39 2.57
CA TYR A 80 26.33 12.62 1.13
C TYR A 80 27.69 12.42 0.46
N GLN A 81 27.66 12.17 -0.85
CA GLN A 81 28.85 12.12 -1.70
C GLN A 81 28.64 13.02 -2.91
N LEU A 82 29.71 13.59 -3.41
CA LEU A 82 29.72 14.47 -4.59
C LEU A 82 30.63 13.85 -5.64
N HIS A 83 30.07 13.53 -6.79
CA HIS A 83 30.77 12.94 -7.93
C HIS A 83 30.67 13.86 -9.14
N ALA A 84 31.81 14.40 -9.59
CA ALA A 84 31.86 15.09 -10.89
C ALA A 84 32.03 14.03 -11.99
N PHE A 85 31.27 14.14 -13.06
CA PHE A 85 31.35 13.27 -14.22
C PHE A 85 31.19 14.07 -15.51
N ALA A 86 31.72 13.55 -16.64
CA ALA A 86 31.58 14.16 -17.93
C ALA A 86 30.49 13.43 -18.73
N GLU A 87 29.64 14.21 -19.38
CA GLU A 87 28.61 13.75 -20.32
C GLU A 87 28.50 14.75 -21.44
N ASP A 88 28.52 14.31 -22.70
CA ASP A 88 28.54 15.18 -23.91
C ASP A 88 29.59 16.29 -23.84
N ASP A 89 30.83 15.95 -23.42
CA ASP A 89 31.95 16.89 -23.23
C ASP A 89 31.68 18.02 -22.21
N LYS A 90 30.62 17.92 -21.41
CA LYS A 90 30.26 18.87 -20.37
C LYS A 90 30.40 18.21 -19.00
N ILE A 91 30.75 18.99 -17.98
CA ILE A 91 30.91 18.47 -16.62
C ILE A 91 29.59 18.67 -15.84
N CYS A 92 29.10 17.59 -15.27
CA CYS A 92 27.96 17.54 -14.37
C CYS A 92 28.42 17.10 -12.96
N ILE A 93 27.58 17.36 -11.96
CA ILE A 93 27.82 16.95 -10.58
C ILE A 93 26.62 16.13 -10.09
N ASP A 94 26.88 14.92 -9.66
CA ASP A 94 25.92 14.08 -8.93
C ASP A 94 26.16 14.24 -7.42
N LEU A 95 25.14 14.70 -6.72
CA LEU A 95 25.06 14.74 -5.27
C LEU A 95 24.21 13.57 -4.81
N GLU A 96 24.87 12.50 -4.37
CA GLU A 96 24.23 11.35 -3.74
C GLU A 96 23.96 11.64 -2.27
N ILE A 97 22.71 11.60 -1.86
CA ILE A 97 22.26 11.75 -0.47
C ILE A 97 21.88 10.38 0.08
N GLN A 98 22.47 10.00 1.19
CA GLN A 98 22.13 8.77 1.88
C GLN A 98 21.14 9.06 3.01
N ASN A 99 20.19 8.15 3.21
CA ASN A 99 19.40 8.18 4.42
C ASN A 99 20.31 7.85 5.62
N GLY A 100 20.06 8.45 6.76
CA GLY A 100 20.85 8.26 7.96
C GLY A 100 20.00 8.04 9.20
N PRO A 101 20.59 7.73 10.36
CA PRO A 101 19.87 7.44 11.59
C PRO A 101 19.36 8.69 12.33
N ALA A 102 19.83 9.88 11.98
CA ALA A 102 19.59 11.10 12.76
C ALA A 102 18.33 11.86 12.33
N TYR A 103 17.24 11.13 12.06
CA TYR A 103 15.95 11.73 11.71
C TYR A 103 15.39 12.63 12.82
N PRO A 104 14.58 13.67 12.50
CA PRO A 104 14.32 14.25 11.17
C PRO A 104 15.47 15.14 10.68
N TYR A 105 15.73 15.17 9.38
CA TYR A 105 16.62 16.10 8.73
C TYR A 105 15.82 17.33 8.30
N TYR A 106 16.12 18.49 8.91
CA TYR A 106 15.38 19.74 8.66
C TYR A 106 16.13 20.65 7.70
N TYR A 107 15.37 21.32 6.85
CA TYR A 107 15.83 22.57 6.23
C TYR A 107 15.62 23.71 7.22
N ARG A 108 16.68 24.51 7.48
CA ARG A 108 16.66 25.62 8.45
C ARG A 108 17.18 26.89 7.80
N PHE A 109 16.38 27.97 7.90
CA PHE A 109 16.80 29.28 7.43
C PHE A 109 15.85 30.37 7.99
N GLU A 110 16.39 31.46 8.55
CA GLU A 110 15.66 32.65 9.02
C GLU A 110 14.40 32.32 9.85
N GLY A 111 14.55 31.44 10.84
CA GLY A 111 13.43 30.99 11.68
C GLY A 111 12.55 29.90 11.08
N VAL A 112 12.71 29.56 9.81
CA VAL A 112 12.05 28.41 9.19
C VAL A 112 12.78 27.12 9.57
N CYS A 113 12.05 26.11 10.05
CA CYS A 113 12.57 24.79 10.38
C CYS A 113 11.55 23.76 9.89
N VAL A 114 11.82 23.15 8.75
CA VAL A 114 10.86 22.28 8.07
C VAL A 114 11.54 20.98 7.65
N ALA A 115 10.94 19.83 7.98
CA ALA A 115 11.33 18.55 7.44
C ALA A 115 10.54 18.31 6.12
N TYR A 116 11.27 17.92 5.09
CA TYR A 116 10.68 17.51 3.81
C TYR A 116 10.74 16.00 3.67
N ILE A 117 9.78 15.45 2.93
CA ILE A 117 9.71 14.04 2.52
C ILE A 117 9.56 13.96 1.01
N ARG A 118 9.95 12.81 0.44
CA ARG A 118 9.75 12.54 -0.98
C ARG A 118 8.42 11.86 -1.22
N ASN A 119 7.59 12.46 -2.08
CA ASN A 119 6.31 11.93 -2.52
C ASN A 119 6.30 11.92 -4.06
N GLY A 120 6.51 10.74 -4.65
CA GLY A 120 6.77 10.63 -6.09
C GLY A 120 8.01 11.42 -6.50
N ASP A 121 7.85 12.34 -7.46
CA ASP A 121 8.87 13.26 -7.97
C ASP A 121 8.98 14.58 -7.16
N GLN A 122 8.13 14.78 -6.14
CA GLN A 122 8.06 16.03 -5.39
C GLN A 122 8.66 15.92 -3.98
N SER A 123 9.25 17.03 -3.53
CA SER A 123 9.70 17.22 -2.14
C SER A 123 8.69 18.11 -1.43
N GLU A 124 7.89 17.50 -0.53
CA GLU A 124 6.79 18.13 0.20
C GLU A 124 7.11 18.29 1.67
N GLU A 125 6.47 19.23 2.34
CA GLU A 125 6.59 19.40 3.78
C GLU A 125 5.95 18.21 4.49
N ALA A 126 6.67 17.62 5.46
CA ALA A 126 6.16 16.51 6.23
C ALA A 126 4.91 16.93 7.03
N SER A 127 3.81 16.19 6.89
CA SER A 127 2.64 16.34 7.73
C SER A 127 2.98 16.09 9.21
N ARG A 128 2.10 16.48 10.13
CA ARG A 128 2.29 16.20 11.58
C ARG A 128 2.54 14.72 11.85
N GLN A 129 1.79 13.85 11.19
CA GLN A 129 1.90 12.41 11.36
C GLN A 129 3.25 11.89 10.84
N GLN A 130 3.67 12.33 9.65
CA GLN A 130 4.96 11.97 9.07
C GLN A 130 6.12 12.50 9.90
N LEU A 131 6.02 13.72 10.41
CA LEU A 131 7.03 14.30 11.31
C LEU A 131 7.13 13.49 12.60
N SER A 132 6.02 13.11 13.23
CA SER A 132 6.00 12.25 14.41
C SER A 132 6.68 10.90 14.15
N ALA A 133 6.41 10.29 12.99
CA ALA A 133 7.06 9.03 12.60
C ALA A 133 8.57 9.20 12.40
N LEU A 134 9.04 10.31 11.80
CA LEU A 134 10.45 10.62 11.65
C LEU A 134 11.14 10.83 13.03
N ILE A 135 10.48 11.54 13.95
CA ILE A 135 10.99 11.76 15.31
C ILE A 135 11.18 10.42 16.04
N LEU A 136 10.16 9.56 16.00
CA LEU A 136 10.24 8.21 16.59
C LEU A 136 11.37 7.39 15.97
N LYS A 137 11.52 7.43 14.66
CA LYS A 137 12.59 6.76 13.94
C LYS A 137 13.97 7.27 14.37
N GLY A 138 14.13 8.58 14.54
CA GLY A 138 15.37 9.19 15.03
C GLY A 138 15.68 8.82 16.48
N MET A 139 14.66 8.61 17.31
CA MET A 139 14.81 8.13 18.69
C MET A 139 15.01 6.60 18.76
N ASN A 140 15.00 5.91 17.64
CA ASN A 140 14.99 4.44 17.56
C ASN A 140 13.86 3.81 18.39
N LYS A 141 12.67 4.43 18.36
CA LYS A 141 11.47 3.98 19.06
C LYS A 141 10.34 3.77 18.07
N THR A 142 9.44 2.84 18.40
CA THR A 142 8.21 2.61 17.67
C THR A 142 7.01 3.09 18.48
N PHE A 143 5.86 3.32 17.85
CA PHE A 143 4.65 3.80 18.54
C PHE A 143 4.26 2.88 19.71
N ASP A 144 4.36 1.59 19.53
CA ASP A 144 4.01 0.57 20.51
C ASP A 144 4.98 0.52 21.71
N ALA A 145 6.21 1.07 21.58
CA ALA A 145 7.18 1.18 22.66
C ALA A 145 7.02 2.46 23.50
N LEU A 146 6.14 3.39 23.10
CA LEU A 146 5.93 4.63 23.87
C LEU A 146 5.12 4.35 25.14
N PRO A 147 5.50 4.93 26.29
CA PRO A 147 4.71 4.84 27.50
C PRO A 147 3.37 5.54 27.32
N SER A 148 2.35 5.00 27.96
CA SER A 148 1.00 5.54 28.03
C SER A 148 0.74 6.15 29.43
N PRO A 149 -0.37 6.84 29.63
CA PRO A 149 -0.72 7.35 30.97
C PRO A 149 -1.18 6.27 31.95
N TYR A 150 -1.30 5.00 31.54
CA TYR A 150 -1.76 3.88 32.36
C TYR A 150 -0.60 3.17 33.05
N HIS A 151 -0.86 2.62 34.24
CA HIS A 151 0.08 1.86 35.05
C HIS A 151 -0.36 0.40 35.23
N MET A 152 0.55 -0.43 35.72
CA MET A 152 0.22 -1.78 36.16
C MET A 152 -0.86 -1.71 37.25
N GLY A 153 -1.95 -2.40 37.06
CA GLY A 153 -3.12 -2.32 37.96
C GLY A 153 -4.31 -1.59 37.34
N ASP A 154 -4.10 -0.71 36.38
CA ASP A 154 -5.19 -0.08 35.61
C ASP A 154 -5.76 -1.01 34.53
N VAL A 155 -4.97 -1.99 34.09
CA VAL A 155 -5.33 -2.97 33.04
C VAL A 155 -4.95 -4.40 33.44
N SER A 156 -5.52 -5.39 32.78
CA SER A 156 -5.24 -6.81 32.97
C SER A 156 -4.71 -7.45 31.68
N PHE A 157 -3.97 -8.56 31.86
CA PHE A 157 -3.36 -9.35 30.79
C PHE A 157 -3.72 -10.84 30.89
N THR A 158 -4.96 -11.13 31.29
CA THR A 158 -5.42 -12.51 31.53
C THR A 158 -5.36 -13.36 30.26
N LEU A 159 -5.83 -12.82 29.14
CA LEU A 159 -5.79 -13.51 27.87
C LEU A 159 -4.35 -13.71 27.38
N LEU A 160 -3.50 -12.70 27.51
CA LEU A 160 -2.09 -12.80 27.17
C LEU A 160 -1.40 -13.89 27.99
N ALA A 161 -1.63 -13.92 29.32
CA ALA A 161 -1.06 -14.92 30.22
C ALA A 161 -1.51 -16.35 29.87
N ALA A 162 -2.82 -16.54 29.59
CA ALA A 162 -3.35 -17.81 29.15
C ALA A 162 -2.76 -18.27 27.82
N THR A 163 -2.60 -17.34 26.88
CA THR A 163 -2.01 -17.60 25.57
C THR A 163 -0.53 -17.98 25.68
N PHE A 164 0.22 -17.27 26.53
CA PHE A 164 1.61 -17.57 26.84
C PHE A 164 1.77 -18.99 27.40
N LYS A 165 0.98 -19.32 28.40
CA LYS A 165 0.98 -20.66 29.00
C LYS A 165 0.67 -21.76 27.97
N ASN A 166 -0.27 -21.51 27.07
CA ASN A 166 -0.62 -22.45 26.02
C ASN A 166 0.48 -22.61 24.97
N ALA A 167 1.13 -21.52 24.57
CA ALA A 167 2.16 -21.53 23.54
C ALA A 167 3.50 -22.07 24.03
N LEU A 168 3.97 -21.60 25.21
CA LEU A 168 5.31 -21.89 25.73
C LEU A 168 5.31 -23.02 26.76
N LYS A 169 4.15 -23.44 27.25
CA LYS A 169 4.02 -24.42 28.34
C LYS A 169 4.64 -23.96 29.67
N GLU A 170 4.81 -22.64 29.84
CA GLU A 170 5.35 -21.99 31.02
C GLU A 170 4.33 -21.05 31.62
N ASP A 171 4.37 -20.85 32.96
CA ASP A 171 3.50 -19.89 33.63
C ASP A 171 3.99 -18.45 33.36
N PHE A 172 3.06 -17.60 32.99
CA PHE A 172 3.31 -16.18 32.79
C PHE A 172 3.60 -15.48 34.12
N GLN A 173 4.73 -14.80 34.19
CA GLN A 173 5.15 -14.01 35.35
C GLN A 173 5.01 -12.51 35.02
N PRO A 174 3.91 -11.83 35.44
CA PRO A 174 3.62 -10.45 35.00
C PRO A 174 4.80 -9.49 35.17
N ASP A 175 5.43 -9.44 36.35
CA ASP A 175 6.51 -8.51 36.64
C ASP A 175 7.73 -8.71 35.74
N LYS A 176 8.01 -9.94 35.34
CA LYS A 176 9.16 -10.29 34.49
C LYS A 176 8.81 -10.23 33.02
N ASP A 177 7.69 -10.86 32.62
CA ASP A 177 7.36 -11.08 31.22
C ASP A 177 6.85 -9.80 30.55
N LEU A 178 6.07 -8.96 31.25
CA LEU A 178 5.66 -7.66 30.75
C LEU A 178 6.84 -6.72 30.56
N LEU A 179 7.79 -6.69 31.49
CA LEU A 179 9.00 -5.88 31.38
C LEU A 179 9.91 -6.39 30.26
N SER A 180 10.16 -7.71 30.21
CA SER A 180 11.03 -8.31 29.19
C SER A 180 10.49 -8.20 27.76
N THR A 181 9.18 -7.98 27.61
CA THR A 181 8.51 -7.74 26.32
C THR A 181 8.28 -6.25 26.03
N THR A 182 8.73 -5.36 26.88
CA THR A 182 8.52 -3.91 26.76
C THR A 182 7.02 -3.52 26.77
N LEU A 183 6.15 -4.35 27.29
CA LEU A 183 4.72 -4.03 27.48
C LEU A 183 4.52 -3.09 28.67
N VAL A 184 5.48 -3.07 29.58
CA VAL A 184 5.59 -2.18 30.74
C VAL A 184 6.99 -1.59 30.77
N THR A 185 7.11 -0.35 31.18
CA THR A 185 8.41 0.32 31.44
C THR A 185 8.95 -0.06 32.83
N GLU A 186 10.23 0.26 33.08
CA GLU A 186 10.84 0.05 34.39
C GLU A 186 10.11 0.82 35.53
N ASP A 187 9.50 1.95 35.19
CA ASP A 187 8.71 2.78 36.10
C ASP A 187 7.26 2.28 36.31
N GLY A 188 6.91 1.13 35.73
CA GLY A 188 5.59 0.52 35.85
C GLY A 188 4.50 1.14 34.96
N GLN A 189 4.84 2.02 34.02
CA GLN A 189 3.89 2.52 33.03
C GLN A 189 3.63 1.49 31.93
N ILE A 190 2.37 1.35 31.53
CA ILE A 190 1.99 0.50 30.41
C ILE A 190 2.39 1.21 29.10
N THR A 191 3.04 0.50 28.19
CA THR A 191 3.33 1.03 26.85
C THR A 191 2.08 0.95 25.94
N ASN A 192 2.10 1.64 24.79
CA ASN A 192 1.01 1.49 23.81
C ASN A 192 0.88 0.02 23.32
N GLY A 193 2.00 -0.72 23.20
CA GLY A 193 1.99 -2.15 22.93
C GLY A 193 1.30 -2.94 24.03
N GLY A 194 1.51 -2.56 25.30
CA GLY A 194 0.80 -3.10 26.44
C GLY A 194 -0.70 -2.84 26.34
N LEU A 195 -1.11 -1.62 25.99
CA LEU A 195 -2.53 -1.28 25.82
C LEU A 195 -3.19 -2.04 24.64
N LEU A 196 -2.45 -2.34 23.59
CA LEU A 196 -2.95 -3.13 22.46
C LEU A 196 -3.10 -4.62 22.81
N LEU A 197 -2.40 -5.12 23.83
CA LEU A 197 -2.42 -6.51 24.24
C LEU A 197 -3.17 -6.75 25.57
N CYS A 198 -3.59 -5.69 26.27
CA CYS A 198 -4.41 -5.82 27.47
C CYS A 198 -5.84 -6.26 27.15
N ASP A 199 -6.54 -6.77 28.18
CA ASP A 199 -7.89 -7.32 28.01
C ASP A 199 -8.95 -6.23 27.75
N GLN A 200 -8.69 -4.97 28.13
CA GLN A 200 -9.67 -3.87 28.13
C GLN A 200 -9.85 -3.17 26.79
N GLY A 201 -8.96 -3.37 25.82
CA GLY A 201 -9.04 -2.72 24.50
C GLY A 201 -9.14 -1.19 24.56
N VAL A 202 -8.22 -0.57 25.29
CA VAL A 202 -8.24 0.88 25.61
C VAL A 202 -8.04 1.75 24.36
N LEU A 203 -7.23 1.28 23.40
CA LEU A 203 -6.93 2.04 22.20
C LEU A 203 -8.02 1.88 21.14
N SER A 204 -8.68 2.97 20.77
CA SER A 204 -9.75 2.97 19.77
C SER A 204 -9.32 2.47 18.38
N GLN A 205 -8.01 2.54 18.09
CA GLN A 205 -7.43 2.03 16.83
C GLN A 205 -7.39 0.50 16.80
N SER A 206 -7.57 -0.19 17.92
CA SER A 206 -7.63 -1.65 18.01
C SER A 206 -9.01 -2.14 17.54
N ARG A 207 -9.20 -2.18 16.20
CA ARG A 207 -10.49 -2.44 15.56
C ARG A 207 -10.31 -3.15 14.23
N ILE A 208 -11.21 -4.11 13.94
CA ILE A 208 -11.30 -4.83 12.66
C ILE A 208 -12.75 -4.85 12.21
N PHE A 209 -13.00 -4.48 10.95
CA PHE A 209 -14.26 -4.69 10.26
C PHE A 209 -14.15 -5.90 9.34
N CYS A 210 -15.13 -6.78 9.43
CA CYS A 210 -15.20 -8.00 8.62
C CYS A 210 -16.53 -8.03 7.89
N THR A 211 -16.53 -8.03 6.56
CA THR A 211 -17.73 -8.04 5.75
C THR A 211 -17.69 -9.16 4.71
N ARG A 212 -18.76 -9.94 4.58
CA ARG A 212 -18.98 -10.92 3.52
C ARG A 212 -19.98 -10.36 2.52
N TRP A 213 -19.50 -9.98 1.37
CA TRP A 213 -20.30 -9.43 0.28
C TRP A 213 -20.92 -10.53 -0.59
N LYS A 214 -22.11 -10.29 -1.13
CA LYS A 214 -22.71 -11.12 -2.17
C LYS A 214 -22.12 -10.73 -3.54
N GLY A 215 -21.62 -11.72 -4.28
CA GLY A 215 -21.01 -11.46 -5.59
C GLY A 215 -19.55 -10.96 -5.49
N THR A 216 -19.12 -10.22 -6.51
CA THR A 216 -17.71 -9.82 -6.69
C THR A 216 -17.44 -8.32 -6.50
N HIS A 217 -18.47 -7.51 -6.23
CA HIS A 217 -18.37 -6.05 -6.13
C HIS A 217 -19.17 -5.50 -4.95
N LYS A 218 -18.67 -4.40 -4.35
CA LYS A 218 -19.33 -3.60 -3.33
C LYS A 218 -20.24 -2.63 -4.01
N GLY A 219 -21.10 -2.57 -4.60
CA GLY A 219 -21.70 -1.37 -5.26
C GLY A 219 -22.93 -1.62 -6.13
N ASN A 220 -23.40 -2.83 -6.12
CA ASN A 220 -24.74 -3.08 -6.63
C ASN A 220 -25.74 -2.50 -5.63
N ILE A 221 -26.76 -1.82 -6.15
CA ILE A 221 -27.89 -1.27 -5.35
C ILE A 221 -28.55 -2.37 -4.48
N ASP A 222 -28.36 -3.64 -4.87
CA ASP A 222 -28.80 -4.85 -4.18
C ASP A 222 -27.63 -5.64 -3.53
N ALA A 223 -26.46 -5.01 -3.33
CA ALA A 223 -25.31 -5.67 -2.70
C ALA A 223 -25.50 -5.70 -1.19
N ASP A 224 -26.31 -6.61 -0.77
CA ASP A 224 -26.46 -6.93 0.65
C ASP A 224 -25.18 -7.60 1.16
N ALA A 225 -24.65 -7.15 2.30
CA ALA A 225 -23.68 -7.91 3.05
C ALA A 225 -24.37 -9.18 3.56
N LEU A 226 -23.74 -10.33 3.31
CA LEU A 226 -24.26 -11.62 3.80
C LEU A 226 -23.95 -11.83 5.29
N ASP A 227 -22.83 -11.26 5.76
CA ASP A 227 -22.41 -11.20 7.15
C ASP A 227 -21.56 -9.96 7.35
N ASP A 228 -21.74 -9.27 8.47
CA ASP A 228 -20.99 -8.06 8.82
C ASP A 228 -20.73 -8.04 10.33
N LYS A 229 -19.46 -7.88 10.69
CA LYS A 229 -19.00 -7.88 12.09
C LYS A 229 -17.97 -6.77 12.31
N GLU A 230 -18.17 -6.05 13.38
CA GLU A 230 -17.19 -5.13 13.94
C GLU A 230 -16.60 -5.71 15.22
N TYR A 231 -15.29 -5.87 15.27
CA TYR A 231 -14.55 -6.30 16.43
C TYR A 231 -13.72 -5.13 16.96
N GLN A 232 -14.02 -4.68 18.18
CA GLN A 232 -13.37 -3.55 18.84
C GLN A 232 -13.29 -3.75 20.35
N GLY A 233 -12.52 -2.90 21.04
CA GLY A 233 -12.45 -2.89 22.50
C GLY A 233 -11.88 -4.17 23.10
N ALA A 234 -10.93 -4.81 22.41
CA ALA A 234 -10.34 -6.07 22.83
C ALA A 234 -8.84 -6.12 22.52
N SER A 235 -8.14 -7.05 23.17
CA SER A 235 -6.75 -7.39 22.88
C SER A 235 -6.56 -7.78 21.41
N LEU A 236 -5.41 -7.45 20.82
CA LEU A 236 -5.04 -7.90 19.47
C LEU A 236 -5.11 -9.42 19.29
N ILE A 237 -4.92 -10.18 20.38
CA ILE A 237 -5.06 -11.64 20.38
C ILE A 237 -6.53 -12.03 20.12
N SER A 238 -7.47 -11.37 20.80
CA SER A 238 -8.91 -11.57 20.56
C SER A 238 -9.32 -11.15 19.16
N LEU A 239 -8.80 -9.99 18.68
CA LEU A 239 -9.09 -9.51 17.34
C LEU A 239 -8.62 -10.48 16.27
N LEU A 240 -7.40 -11.04 16.43
CA LEU A 240 -6.88 -12.07 15.53
C LEU A 240 -7.76 -13.31 15.50
N GLN A 241 -8.17 -13.83 16.67
CA GLN A 241 -9.03 -15.00 16.78
C GLN A 241 -10.41 -14.75 16.15
N ASN A 242 -11.02 -13.62 16.46
CA ASN A 242 -12.33 -13.26 15.91
C ASN A 242 -12.30 -13.10 14.39
N ALA A 243 -11.26 -12.50 13.86
CA ALA A 243 -11.07 -12.35 12.41
C ALA A 243 -10.88 -13.72 11.72
N GLU A 244 -10.09 -14.60 12.33
CA GLU A 244 -9.89 -15.97 11.85
C GLU A 244 -11.21 -16.76 11.86
N ASP A 245 -11.99 -16.65 12.94
CA ASP A 245 -13.30 -17.29 13.07
C ASP A 245 -14.30 -16.76 12.04
N PHE A 246 -14.33 -15.45 11.81
CA PHE A 246 -15.16 -14.84 10.76
C PHE A 246 -14.83 -15.42 9.38
N ILE A 247 -13.54 -15.44 9.01
CA ILE A 247 -13.10 -15.98 7.72
C ILE A 247 -13.47 -17.47 7.60
N ARG A 248 -13.24 -18.24 8.64
CA ARG A 248 -13.57 -19.67 8.66
C ARG A 248 -15.07 -19.93 8.50
N ASN A 249 -15.92 -19.15 9.15
CA ASN A 249 -17.37 -19.29 9.11
C ASN A 249 -17.95 -18.87 7.74
N ASN A 250 -17.30 -17.94 7.05
CA ASN A 250 -17.69 -17.43 5.74
C ASN A 250 -16.96 -18.09 4.56
N SER A 251 -16.12 -19.11 4.83
CA SER A 251 -15.39 -19.87 3.81
C SER A 251 -16.02 -21.26 3.64
N LYS A 252 -16.02 -21.75 2.40
CA LYS A 252 -16.37 -23.13 2.09
C LYS A 252 -15.11 -23.99 2.23
N ASN A 253 -15.27 -25.17 2.81
CA ASN A 253 -14.23 -26.17 2.92
C ASN A 253 -14.66 -27.46 2.21
N PRO A 254 -14.79 -27.44 0.86
CA PRO A 254 -15.15 -28.64 0.11
C PRO A 254 -14.06 -29.70 0.33
N TRP A 255 -14.48 -30.96 0.36
CA TRP A 255 -13.59 -32.09 0.49
C TRP A 255 -13.85 -33.11 -0.59
N SER A 256 -12.83 -33.82 -0.99
CA SER A 256 -12.90 -34.94 -1.92
C SER A 256 -12.20 -36.16 -1.31
N ILE A 257 -12.58 -37.36 -1.75
CA ILE A 257 -11.88 -38.58 -1.37
C ILE A 257 -10.92 -38.91 -2.51
N ARG A 258 -9.63 -38.99 -2.19
CA ARG A 258 -8.59 -39.43 -3.10
C ARG A 258 -7.99 -40.73 -2.56
N GLY A 259 -8.37 -41.83 -3.17
CA GLY A 259 -8.03 -43.15 -2.63
C GLY A 259 -8.70 -43.39 -1.28
N MET A 260 -7.93 -43.60 -0.21
CA MET A 260 -8.42 -43.79 1.17
C MET A 260 -8.31 -42.51 2.01
N THR A 261 -7.87 -41.41 1.43
CA THR A 261 -7.62 -40.16 2.19
C THR A 261 -8.65 -39.10 1.81
N ARG A 262 -9.18 -38.40 2.82
CA ARG A 262 -9.99 -37.20 2.64
C ARG A 262 -9.06 -36.02 2.41
N GLU A 263 -9.18 -35.37 1.26
CA GLU A 263 -8.50 -34.11 0.95
C GLU A 263 -9.49 -32.96 1.10
N GLU A 264 -9.19 -32.03 2.00
CA GLU A 264 -9.95 -30.80 2.19
C GLU A 264 -9.28 -29.67 1.38
N ARG A 265 -10.09 -28.96 0.60
CA ARG A 265 -9.61 -27.82 -0.17
C ARG A 265 -10.40 -26.58 0.28
N SER A 266 -9.90 -25.89 1.31
CA SER A 266 -10.53 -24.65 1.75
C SER A 266 -10.44 -23.57 0.67
N ASP A 267 -11.42 -22.65 0.64
CA ASP A 267 -11.42 -21.48 -0.26
C ASP A 267 -10.13 -20.70 -0.15
N TYR A 268 -9.59 -20.57 1.06
CA TYR A 268 -8.34 -19.86 1.35
C TYR A 268 -7.39 -20.75 2.14
N PRO A 269 -6.10 -20.88 1.76
CA PRO A 269 -5.13 -21.63 2.54
C PRO A 269 -4.97 -21.05 3.94
N TYR A 270 -5.17 -21.84 4.97
CA TYR A 270 -5.07 -21.41 6.38
C TYR A 270 -3.74 -20.69 6.70
N LYS A 271 -2.62 -21.22 6.18
CA LYS A 271 -1.29 -20.60 6.40
C LYS A 271 -1.20 -19.20 5.80
N ALA A 272 -1.78 -18.98 4.63
CA ALA A 272 -1.80 -17.66 3.98
C ALA A 272 -2.69 -16.69 4.75
N VAL A 273 -3.90 -17.11 5.12
CA VAL A 273 -4.85 -16.30 5.91
C VAL A 273 -4.21 -15.84 7.22
N ARG A 274 -3.65 -16.77 7.98
CA ARG A 274 -2.98 -16.47 9.25
C ARG A 274 -1.84 -15.48 9.08
N GLU A 275 -0.99 -15.67 8.08
CA GLU A 275 0.14 -14.79 7.81
C GLU A 275 -0.32 -13.37 7.46
N VAL A 276 -1.36 -13.24 6.62
CA VAL A 276 -1.91 -11.92 6.24
C VAL A 276 -2.56 -11.23 7.42
N LEU A 277 -3.34 -11.94 8.25
CA LEU A 277 -3.99 -11.37 9.45
C LEU A 277 -2.95 -10.88 10.46
N VAL A 278 -1.94 -11.69 10.75
CA VAL A 278 -0.86 -11.31 11.66
C VAL A 278 -0.14 -10.09 11.12
N ASN A 279 0.21 -10.08 9.82
CA ASN A 279 0.88 -8.94 9.19
C ASN A 279 0.01 -7.67 9.21
N ALA A 280 -1.29 -7.79 8.99
CA ALA A 280 -2.21 -6.66 9.07
C ALA A 280 -2.20 -5.99 10.47
N LEU A 281 -2.10 -6.78 11.54
CA LEU A 281 -2.04 -6.30 12.92
C LEU A 281 -0.66 -5.71 13.28
N ILE A 282 0.43 -6.43 12.98
CA ILE A 282 1.77 -6.00 13.40
C ILE A 282 2.35 -4.86 12.57
N HIS A 283 1.87 -4.68 11.33
CA HIS A 283 2.31 -3.61 10.42
C HIS A 283 1.33 -2.44 10.34
N ARG A 284 0.15 -2.53 10.98
CA ARG A 284 -0.77 -1.40 11.06
C ARG A 284 -0.07 -0.14 11.59
N ASP A 285 -0.35 0.99 11.00
CA ASP A 285 0.05 2.27 11.56
C ASP A 285 -0.96 2.72 12.63
N TYR A 286 -0.63 2.46 13.90
CA TYR A 286 -1.47 2.83 15.04
C TYR A 286 -1.49 4.33 15.34
N GLN A 287 -0.71 5.16 14.63
CA GLN A 287 -0.83 6.62 14.69
C GLN A 287 -1.98 7.14 13.81
N VAL A 288 -2.47 6.32 12.88
CA VAL A 288 -3.64 6.65 12.05
C VAL A 288 -4.91 6.43 12.83
N LEU A 289 -5.60 7.53 13.12
CA LEU A 289 -6.91 7.54 13.75
C LEU A 289 -8.01 7.55 12.68
N GLY A 290 -9.15 6.92 12.96
CA GLY A 290 -10.31 6.91 12.06
C GLY A 290 -10.15 6.06 10.80
N SER A 291 -9.25 5.08 10.84
CA SER A 291 -9.13 4.06 9.81
C SER A 291 -8.79 2.72 10.46
N GLU A 292 -9.42 1.67 10.02
CA GLU A 292 -9.40 0.34 10.61
C GLU A 292 -8.80 -0.71 9.67
N ILE A 293 -8.56 -1.91 10.20
CA ILE A 293 -8.29 -3.08 9.36
C ILE A 293 -9.63 -3.55 8.81
N HIS A 294 -9.71 -3.74 7.50
CA HIS A 294 -10.89 -4.30 6.83
C HIS A 294 -10.57 -5.66 6.25
N ILE A 295 -11.47 -6.61 6.49
CA ILE A 295 -11.49 -7.95 5.90
C ILE A 295 -12.76 -8.05 5.08
N GLU A 296 -12.63 -8.12 3.77
CA GLU A 296 -13.73 -8.11 2.85
C GLU A 296 -13.70 -9.38 2.00
N MET A 297 -14.71 -10.21 2.16
CA MET A 297 -14.83 -11.47 1.46
C MET A 297 -15.86 -11.35 0.36
N PHE A 298 -15.46 -11.65 -0.87
CA PHE A 298 -16.29 -11.75 -2.06
C PHE A 298 -16.45 -13.21 -2.50
N ASP A 299 -17.21 -13.47 -3.53
CA ASP A 299 -17.36 -14.84 -4.04
C ASP A 299 -16.07 -15.38 -4.65
N ASP A 300 -15.27 -14.50 -5.29
CA ASP A 300 -14.06 -14.82 -6.02
C ASP A 300 -12.74 -14.57 -5.27
N ARG A 301 -12.76 -13.76 -4.22
CA ARG A 301 -11.56 -13.34 -3.50
C ARG A 301 -11.86 -12.86 -2.09
N MET A 302 -10.81 -12.68 -1.31
CA MET A 302 -10.80 -11.96 -0.04
C MET A 302 -9.75 -10.84 -0.10
N GLU A 303 -10.13 -9.67 0.36
CA GLU A 303 -9.28 -8.49 0.48
C GLU A 303 -9.05 -8.16 1.95
N ILE A 304 -7.79 -7.99 2.34
CA ILE A 304 -7.42 -7.56 3.69
C ILE A 304 -6.61 -6.29 3.57
N SER A 305 -7.15 -5.19 4.07
CA SER A 305 -6.47 -3.88 4.08
C SER A 305 -6.13 -3.45 5.51
N SER A 306 -4.97 -2.83 5.65
CA SER A 306 -4.48 -2.31 6.94
C SER A 306 -3.96 -0.88 6.77
N PRO A 307 -4.29 0.07 7.67
CA PRO A 307 -3.80 1.43 7.63
C PRO A 307 -2.27 1.54 7.70
N GLY A 308 -1.71 2.38 6.85
CA GLY A 308 -0.28 2.62 6.70
C GLY A 308 0.35 1.78 5.60
N GLY A 309 1.08 2.42 4.68
CA GLY A 309 1.86 1.75 3.64
C GLY A 309 3.05 0.95 4.20
N MET A 310 3.97 0.57 3.33
CA MET A 310 5.21 -0.11 3.76
C MET A 310 6.01 0.74 4.75
N ALA A 311 6.57 0.12 5.80
CA ALA A 311 7.36 0.80 6.82
C ALA A 311 8.61 1.52 6.26
N ASN A 312 9.09 1.08 5.10
CA ASN A 312 10.15 1.74 4.35
C ASN A 312 9.64 2.83 3.40
N GLY A 313 8.31 3.04 3.27
CA GLY A 313 7.67 4.02 2.39
C GLY A 313 7.74 3.70 0.90
N ARG A 314 8.36 2.59 0.48
CA ARG A 314 8.29 2.11 -0.90
C ARG A 314 6.93 1.47 -1.16
N ARG A 315 6.54 1.38 -2.42
CA ARG A 315 5.35 0.63 -2.81
C ARG A 315 5.73 -0.82 -3.07
N ILE A 316 4.96 -1.76 -2.53
CA ILE A 316 5.28 -3.18 -2.66
C ILE A 316 5.23 -3.67 -4.12
N GLN A 317 4.34 -3.11 -4.92
CA GLN A 317 4.21 -3.43 -6.34
C GLN A 317 5.44 -3.03 -7.18
N ASP A 318 6.30 -2.15 -6.66
CA ASP A 318 7.54 -1.72 -7.32
C ASP A 318 8.78 -2.54 -6.84
N MET A 319 8.55 -3.57 -6.01
CA MET A 319 9.61 -4.37 -5.38
C MET A 319 9.61 -5.83 -5.87
N ASP A 320 10.77 -6.46 -5.87
CA ASP A 320 10.83 -7.92 -6.02
C ASP A 320 10.34 -8.60 -4.74
N LEU A 321 9.20 -9.27 -4.83
CA LEU A 321 8.55 -9.95 -3.69
C LEU A 321 9.45 -10.99 -3.01
N ARG A 322 10.46 -11.52 -3.71
CA ARG A 322 11.44 -12.50 -3.17
C ARG A 322 12.50 -11.84 -2.28
N HIS A 323 12.66 -10.52 -2.36
CA HIS A 323 13.73 -9.78 -1.68
C HIS A 323 13.18 -8.60 -0.87
N ILE A 324 12.02 -8.77 -0.23
CA ILE A 324 11.46 -7.74 0.64
C ILE A 324 12.17 -7.78 1.99
N PRO A 325 12.82 -6.67 2.41
CA PRO A 325 13.47 -6.62 3.70
C PRO A 325 12.44 -6.69 4.83
N SER A 326 12.72 -7.50 5.85
CA SER A 326 11.88 -7.56 7.06
C SER A 326 12.03 -6.26 7.86
N MET A 327 11.03 -5.41 7.80
CA MET A 327 10.95 -4.17 8.57
C MET A 327 9.68 -4.18 9.41
N ARG A 328 9.83 -4.01 10.72
CA ARG A 328 8.70 -4.02 11.66
C ARG A 328 8.29 -2.60 12.01
N ARG A 329 7.02 -2.27 11.79
CA ARG A 329 6.48 -0.97 12.22
C ARG A 329 6.26 -0.94 13.74
N ASN A 330 5.76 -2.04 14.32
CA ASN A 330 5.48 -2.19 15.74
C ASN A 330 6.33 -3.32 16.30
N GLN A 331 7.50 -2.96 16.83
CA GLN A 331 8.50 -3.93 17.25
C GLN A 331 8.06 -4.71 18.49
N VAL A 332 7.44 -4.04 19.46
CA VAL A 332 6.98 -4.66 20.72
C VAL A 332 5.94 -5.74 20.44
N ILE A 333 4.90 -5.41 19.65
CA ILE A 333 3.85 -6.37 19.26
C ILE A 333 4.43 -7.53 18.48
N SER A 334 5.32 -7.24 17.51
CA SER A 334 5.98 -8.26 16.69
C SER A 334 6.80 -9.23 17.54
N ASP A 335 7.47 -8.74 18.58
CA ASP A 335 8.26 -9.56 19.49
C ASP A 335 7.37 -10.47 20.34
N VAL A 336 6.24 -9.96 20.84
CA VAL A 336 5.24 -10.77 21.56
C VAL A 336 4.64 -11.83 20.64
N PHE A 337 4.18 -11.45 19.43
CA PHE A 337 3.59 -12.38 18.48
C PHE A 337 4.57 -13.48 18.04
N SER A 338 5.87 -13.14 17.93
CA SER A 338 6.91 -14.14 17.68
C SER A 338 7.09 -15.11 18.83
N ARG A 339 7.08 -14.64 20.09
CA ARG A 339 7.13 -15.52 21.28
C ARG A 339 5.91 -16.44 21.37
N LEU A 340 4.73 -15.95 20.99
CA LEU A 340 3.50 -16.75 20.94
C LEU A 340 3.42 -17.67 19.70
N HIS A 341 4.47 -17.76 18.89
CA HIS A 341 4.51 -18.55 17.66
C HIS A 341 3.45 -18.17 16.61
N TYR A 342 2.93 -16.93 16.66
CA TYR A 342 2.02 -16.41 15.64
C TYR A 342 2.75 -15.99 14.37
N MET A 343 4.02 -15.61 14.46
CA MET A 343 4.87 -15.24 13.33
C MET A 343 6.30 -15.75 13.47
N GLU A 344 7.03 -15.81 12.35
CA GLU A 344 8.46 -16.04 12.34
C GLU A 344 9.21 -14.75 11.97
N ARG A 345 10.41 -14.55 12.54
CA ARG A 345 11.22 -13.34 12.35
C ARG A 345 12.09 -13.33 11.08
N ARG A 346 11.89 -14.30 10.16
CA ARG A 346 12.82 -14.54 9.05
C ARG A 346 12.48 -13.79 7.75
N GLY A 347 11.45 -12.94 7.72
CA GLY A 347 11.02 -12.23 6.52
C GLY A 347 10.40 -13.11 5.44
N SER A 348 10.00 -14.34 5.78
CA SER A 348 9.47 -15.34 4.84
C SER A 348 7.93 -15.29 4.69
N GLY A 349 7.27 -14.26 5.23
CA GLY A 349 5.80 -14.19 5.25
C GLY A 349 5.19 -14.19 3.84
N ILE A 350 5.67 -13.32 2.97
CA ILE A 350 5.19 -13.23 1.58
C ILE A 350 5.47 -14.52 0.81
N ASP A 351 6.66 -15.10 0.98
CA ASP A 351 7.01 -16.39 0.33
C ASP A 351 6.07 -17.52 0.77
N ARG A 352 5.65 -17.55 2.05
CA ARG A 352 4.67 -18.53 2.53
C ARG A 352 3.29 -18.33 1.92
N ILE A 353 2.86 -17.06 1.81
CA ILE A 353 1.59 -16.73 1.16
C ILE A 353 1.65 -17.21 -0.29
N MET A 354 2.69 -16.84 -1.04
CA MET A 354 2.87 -17.23 -2.45
C MET A 354 2.97 -18.74 -2.63
N THR A 355 3.75 -19.42 -1.76
CA THR A 355 3.90 -20.89 -1.78
C THR A 355 2.58 -21.59 -1.50
N SER A 356 1.74 -21.06 -0.61
CA SER A 356 0.40 -21.61 -0.33
C SER A 356 -0.54 -21.58 -1.53
N TYR A 357 -0.23 -20.76 -2.53
CA TYR A 357 -0.95 -20.65 -3.81
C TYR A 357 -0.13 -21.17 -5.00
N ALA A 358 0.95 -21.92 -4.79
CA ALA A 358 1.85 -22.36 -5.87
C ALA A 358 1.13 -23.13 -6.99
N GLU A 359 0.14 -23.96 -6.64
CA GLU A 359 -0.64 -24.77 -7.58
C GLU A 359 -1.91 -24.06 -8.10
N CYS A 360 -2.19 -22.83 -7.66
CA CYS A 360 -3.36 -22.09 -8.09
C CYS A 360 -3.08 -21.29 -9.35
N ALA A 361 -4.04 -21.21 -10.27
CA ALA A 361 -3.93 -20.39 -11.49
C ALA A 361 -3.80 -18.90 -11.12
N GLN A 362 -4.63 -18.42 -10.21
CA GLN A 362 -4.55 -17.07 -9.69
C GLN A 362 -3.62 -17.01 -8.48
N LYS A 363 -2.80 -15.96 -8.42
CA LYS A 363 -1.85 -15.72 -7.33
C LYS A 363 -2.32 -14.58 -6.44
N PRO A 364 -1.91 -14.56 -5.16
CA PRO A 364 -2.12 -13.40 -4.29
C PRO A 364 -1.52 -12.13 -4.90
N VAL A 365 -2.24 -11.02 -4.72
CA VAL A 365 -1.79 -9.69 -5.16
C VAL A 365 -1.56 -8.82 -3.93
N PHE A 366 -0.47 -8.05 -3.97
CA PHE A 366 -0.10 -7.11 -2.92
C PHE A 366 -0.07 -5.71 -3.52
N TYR A 367 -0.68 -4.78 -2.83
CA TYR A 367 -0.69 -3.37 -3.19
C TYR A 367 -0.41 -2.51 -1.95
N SER A 368 0.35 -1.44 -2.13
CA SER A 368 0.51 -0.44 -1.07
C SER A 368 0.69 0.95 -1.66
N ASP A 369 0.19 1.93 -0.95
CA ASP A 369 0.54 3.34 -1.13
C ASP A 369 1.01 3.94 0.20
N SER A 370 0.98 5.27 0.34
CA SER A 370 1.37 5.94 1.58
C SER A 370 0.34 5.78 2.71
N THR A 371 -0.90 5.40 2.41
CA THR A 371 -2.04 5.41 3.34
C THR A 371 -2.44 4.02 3.82
N PHE A 372 -2.33 3.00 2.99
CA PHE A 372 -2.73 1.63 3.35
C PHE A 372 -1.90 0.56 2.64
N PHE A 373 -2.00 -0.65 3.16
CA PHE A 373 -1.48 -1.88 2.56
C PHE A 373 -2.64 -2.84 2.33
N LEU A 374 -2.74 -3.42 1.13
CA LEU A 374 -3.80 -4.33 0.71
C LEU A 374 -3.23 -5.67 0.25
N VAL A 375 -3.83 -6.74 0.72
CA VAL A 375 -3.58 -8.10 0.21
C VAL A 375 -4.87 -8.67 -0.35
N THR A 376 -4.81 -9.13 -1.59
CA THR A 376 -5.91 -9.84 -2.25
C THR A 376 -5.55 -11.32 -2.35
N LEU A 377 -6.34 -12.17 -1.71
CA LEU A 377 -6.22 -13.63 -1.76
C LEU A 377 -7.32 -14.19 -2.67
N PRO A 378 -7.00 -14.84 -3.80
CA PRO A 378 -7.99 -15.46 -4.65
C PRO A 378 -8.71 -16.63 -3.95
N ASN A 379 -10.01 -16.79 -4.20
CA ASN A 379 -10.77 -17.97 -3.76
C ASN A 379 -10.39 -19.17 -4.65
N ARG A 380 -9.80 -20.22 -4.05
CA ARG A 380 -9.32 -21.40 -4.77
C ARG A 380 -10.41 -22.30 -5.30
N SER A 381 -11.63 -22.15 -4.80
CA SER A 381 -12.79 -22.97 -5.22
C SER A 381 -13.49 -22.41 -6.46
N VAL A 382 -13.18 -21.18 -6.85
CA VAL A 382 -13.71 -20.54 -8.05
C VAL A 382 -12.74 -20.78 -9.21
N ALA A 383 -13.23 -21.38 -10.29
CA ALA A 383 -12.44 -21.54 -11.52
C ALA A 383 -12.06 -20.14 -12.05
N ALA A 384 -10.81 -19.96 -12.44
CA ALA A 384 -10.41 -18.74 -13.13
C ALA A 384 -11.34 -18.50 -14.33
N PRO A 385 -11.85 -17.29 -14.55
CA PRO A 385 -12.54 -16.99 -15.80
C PRO A 385 -11.63 -17.38 -16.95
N ALA A 386 -12.15 -18.17 -17.89
CA ALA A 386 -11.40 -18.58 -19.05
C ALA A 386 -10.89 -17.30 -19.74
N GLN A 387 -9.56 -17.13 -19.76
CA GLN A 387 -8.95 -16.08 -20.56
C GLN A 387 -9.36 -16.36 -22.01
N LEU A 388 -10.17 -15.47 -22.60
CA LEU A 388 -10.37 -15.42 -24.03
C LEU A 388 -9.00 -15.13 -24.64
N SER A 389 -8.29 -16.19 -25.03
CA SER A 389 -7.10 -16.08 -25.86
C SER A 389 -7.57 -15.47 -27.19
N MET A 390 -7.23 -14.21 -27.42
CA MET A 390 -7.21 -13.64 -28.76
C MET A 390 -6.04 -14.29 -29.50
N GLU A 391 -6.23 -15.50 -29.98
CA GLU A 391 -5.44 -16.03 -31.08
C GLU A 391 -5.91 -15.31 -32.35
N SER A 392 -5.04 -14.49 -32.88
CA SER A 392 -5.15 -13.93 -34.21
C SER A 392 -5.01 -15.08 -35.22
N GLU A 393 -6.14 -15.63 -35.66
CA GLU A 393 -6.15 -16.48 -36.87
C GLU A 393 -5.96 -15.57 -38.10
N ASN A 394 -4.80 -15.66 -38.69
CA ASN A 394 -4.55 -15.29 -40.08
C ASN A 394 -5.31 -16.30 -40.96
N VAL A 395 -6.44 -15.90 -41.48
CA VAL A 395 -7.14 -16.66 -42.54
C VAL A 395 -6.60 -16.17 -43.89
N GLU A 396 -5.77 -16.99 -44.49
CA GLU A 396 -5.48 -16.92 -45.92
C GLU A 396 -6.73 -17.30 -46.72
N THR A 397 -7.12 -16.41 -47.61
CA THR A 397 -8.18 -16.57 -48.60
C THR A 397 -7.87 -17.71 -49.58
N SER A 398 -8.76 -18.71 -49.65
CA SER A 398 -8.91 -19.51 -50.86
C SER A 398 -10.40 -19.67 -51.18
N THR A 399 -10.77 -19.01 -52.25
CA THR A 399 -12.06 -19.12 -52.96
C THR A 399 -12.24 -20.51 -53.57
N GLN A 400 -13.36 -21.19 -53.29
CA GLN A 400 -13.99 -22.10 -54.25
C GLN A 400 -15.52 -22.18 -54.02
N ASN A 401 -16.24 -21.93 -55.11
CA ASN A 401 -17.68 -22.03 -55.30
C ASN A 401 -18.23 -23.45 -55.04
N MET A 402 -19.44 -23.57 -54.50
CA MET A 402 -20.49 -24.43 -55.12
C MET A 402 -21.90 -24.13 -54.56
N GLU A 403 -22.81 -24.20 -55.48
CA GLU A 403 -24.22 -23.81 -55.46
C GLU A 403 -25.17 -24.76 -54.69
N THR A 404 -26.32 -24.15 -54.30
CA THR A 404 -27.70 -24.67 -54.25
C THR A 404 -28.07 -25.85 -53.36
N THR A 405 -28.99 -25.66 -52.42
CA THR A 405 -30.46 -25.96 -52.61
C THR A 405 -31.27 -25.49 -51.39
N ALA A 406 -32.35 -24.78 -51.67
CA ALA A 406 -33.37 -24.35 -50.73
C ALA A 406 -34.34 -25.50 -50.40
N GLN A 407 -34.74 -25.64 -49.15
CA GLN A 407 -36.04 -26.16 -48.76
C GLN A 407 -36.57 -25.49 -47.50
N ASN A 408 -37.77 -24.90 -47.65
CA ASN A 408 -38.59 -24.28 -46.62
C ASN A 408 -39.09 -25.30 -45.59
N VAL A 409 -39.04 -24.92 -44.31
CA VAL A 409 -40.06 -25.35 -43.32
C VAL A 409 -40.33 -24.20 -42.38
N GLU A 410 -41.56 -23.70 -42.41
CA GLU A 410 -42.16 -22.76 -41.47
C GLU A 410 -42.34 -23.42 -40.12
N THR A 411 -41.91 -22.76 -39.03
CA THR A 411 -42.55 -22.87 -37.72
C THR A 411 -42.30 -21.59 -36.91
N SER A 412 -43.38 -21.15 -36.29
CA SER A 412 -43.63 -19.88 -35.61
C SER A 412 -42.69 -19.57 -34.41
N PRO A 413 -42.59 -18.30 -33.99
CA PRO A 413 -41.54 -17.84 -33.07
C PRO A 413 -41.94 -18.03 -31.61
N GLN A 414 -41.03 -18.63 -30.83
CA GLN A 414 -41.02 -18.46 -29.38
C GLN A 414 -39.96 -17.44 -29.04
N ASN A 415 -40.39 -16.43 -28.29
CA ASN A 415 -39.57 -15.35 -27.74
C ASN A 415 -38.42 -15.90 -26.90
N VAL A 416 -37.20 -15.71 -27.38
CA VAL A 416 -35.99 -15.71 -26.55
C VAL A 416 -35.43 -14.30 -26.61
N GLU A 417 -35.52 -13.57 -25.50
CA GLU A 417 -34.87 -12.28 -25.33
C GLU A 417 -33.35 -12.47 -25.43
N THR A 418 -32.80 -12.13 -26.56
CA THR A 418 -31.35 -11.91 -26.73
C THR A 418 -30.99 -10.59 -26.04
N SER A 419 -30.32 -10.65 -24.92
CA SER A 419 -29.68 -9.50 -24.31
C SER A 419 -28.61 -8.95 -25.27
N ALA A 420 -28.97 -7.90 -26.00
CA ALA A 420 -28.05 -7.13 -26.81
C ALA A 420 -26.95 -6.51 -25.91
N PHE A 421 -25.70 -6.73 -26.26
CA PHE A 421 -24.56 -6.02 -25.67
C PHE A 421 -24.72 -4.53 -25.98
N SER A 422 -25.16 -3.75 -24.98
CA SER A 422 -25.26 -2.30 -25.10
C SER A 422 -23.84 -1.72 -25.16
N THR A 423 -23.61 -0.76 -26.06
CA THR A 423 -22.34 -0.03 -26.13
C THR A 423 -22.05 0.69 -24.80
N PRO A 424 -20.78 1.00 -24.45
CA PRO A 424 -20.45 1.77 -23.23
C PRO A 424 -21.24 3.08 -23.12
N ILE A 425 -21.52 3.75 -24.24
CA ILE A 425 -22.36 4.95 -24.32
C ILE A 425 -23.79 4.69 -23.87
N GLU A 426 -24.46 3.67 -24.42
CA GLU A 426 -25.85 3.31 -24.07
C GLU A 426 -25.97 2.93 -22.59
N LYS A 427 -24.94 2.30 -22.03
CA LYS A 427 -24.88 1.99 -20.60
C LYS A 427 -24.78 3.28 -19.77
N LEU A 428 -23.90 4.21 -20.15
CA LEU A 428 -23.73 5.48 -19.48
C LEU A 428 -25.00 6.34 -19.56
N GLU A 429 -25.65 6.43 -20.71
CA GLU A 429 -26.92 7.14 -20.90
C GLU A 429 -28.03 6.59 -19.99
N ARG A 430 -28.13 5.26 -19.90
CA ARG A 430 -29.07 4.59 -19.01
C ARG A 430 -28.80 4.90 -17.54
N ASP A 431 -27.54 4.91 -17.13
CA ASP A 431 -27.17 5.20 -15.74
C ASP A 431 -27.37 6.69 -15.40
N LEU A 432 -27.03 7.61 -16.31
CA LEU A 432 -27.32 9.04 -16.18
C LEU A 432 -28.81 9.34 -16.14
N SER A 433 -29.66 8.55 -16.83
CA SER A 433 -31.11 8.73 -16.80
C SER A 433 -31.72 8.51 -15.42
N LYS A 434 -31.10 7.64 -14.59
CA LYS A 434 -31.54 7.32 -13.23
C LYS A 434 -31.16 8.40 -12.20
N LEU A 435 -30.20 9.27 -12.54
CA LEU A 435 -29.73 10.31 -11.63
C LEU A 435 -30.62 11.57 -11.67
N ARG A 436 -30.90 12.15 -10.50
CA ARG A 436 -31.60 13.45 -10.37
C ARG A 436 -30.64 14.60 -10.69
N MET A 437 -30.38 14.82 -11.99
CA MET A 437 -29.51 15.89 -12.49
C MET A 437 -30.24 16.67 -13.57
N GLN A 438 -29.84 17.93 -13.78
CA GLN A 438 -30.36 18.74 -14.89
C GLN A 438 -29.93 18.16 -16.23
N SER A 439 -30.81 18.20 -17.23
CA SER A 439 -30.55 17.63 -18.56
C SER A 439 -29.28 18.18 -19.20
N SER A 440 -29.02 19.49 -19.06
CA SER A 440 -27.80 20.14 -19.56
C SER A 440 -26.50 19.59 -18.89
N THR A 441 -26.60 19.16 -17.65
CA THR A 441 -25.44 18.54 -16.95
C THR A 441 -25.19 17.11 -17.44
N LYS A 442 -26.26 16.36 -17.72
CA LYS A 442 -26.17 14.99 -18.30
C LYS A 442 -25.51 15.01 -19.68
N GLU A 443 -25.92 15.94 -20.53
CA GLU A 443 -25.33 16.16 -21.86
C GLU A 443 -23.83 16.45 -21.80
N LYS A 444 -23.40 17.34 -20.87
CA LYS A 444 -21.99 17.64 -20.67
C LYS A 444 -21.17 16.46 -20.14
N VAL A 445 -21.76 15.64 -19.29
CA VAL A 445 -21.11 14.42 -18.83
C VAL A 445 -20.92 13.43 -19.98
N LEU A 446 -21.94 13.27 -20.84
CA LEU A 446 -21.81 12.44 -22.04
C LEU A 446 -20.74 12.97 -23.00
N GLU A 447 -20.71 14.30 -23.23
CA GLU A 447 -19.70 14.94 -24.06
C GLU A 447 -18.27 14.71 -23.51
N LEU A 448 -18.10 14.79 -22.18
CA LEU A 448 -16.82 14.52 -21.54
C LEU A 448 -16.31 13.10 -21.81
N PHE A 449 -17.17 12.10 -21.66
CA PHE A 449 -16.83 10.70 -21.97
C PHE A 449 -16.62 10.43 -23.45
N GLN A 450 -17.39 11.04 -24.33
CA GLN A 450 -17.21 10.93 -25.79
C GLN A 450 -15.88 11.54 -26.24
N ARG A 451 -15.47 12.65 -25.62
CA ARG A 451 -14.27 13.41 -26.03
C ARG A 451 -12.98 12.80 -25.47
N TYR A 452 -12.99 12.25 -24.26
CA TYR A 452 -11.79 11.79 -23.55
C TYR A 452 -11.74 10.28 -23.29
N GLY A 453 -12.79 9.52 -23.62
CA GLY A 453 -12.87 8.07 -23.48
C GLY A 453 -13.42 7.60 -22.14
N TYR A 454 -13.82 6.31 -22.08
CA TYR A 454 -14.52 5.70 -20.93
C TYR A 454 -13.58 5.14 -19.85
N GLU A 455 -12.30 5.02 -20.15
CA GLU A 455 -11.28 4.48 -19.25
C GLU A 455 -10.34 5.58 -18.70
N TYR A 456 -10.71 6.84 -18.85
CA TYR A 456 -9.83 7.98 -18.54
C TYR A 456 -10.17 8.59 -17.18
N GLU A 457 -9.15 8.84 -16.34
CA GLU A 457 -9.28 9.72 -15.19
C GLU A 457 -9.32 11.18 -15.65
N PHE A 458 -10.46 11.84 -15.47
CA PHE A 458 -10.63 13.22 -15.92
C PHE A 458 -9.84 14.18 -15.03
N ARG A 459 -8.99 14.98 -15.65
CA ARG A 459 -8.31 16.10 -14.97
C ARG A 459 -9.27 17.28 -14.81
N THR A 460 -9.02 18.13 -13.82
CA THR A 460 -9.81 19.36 -13.59
C THR A 460 -9.89 20.24 -14.83
N SER A 461 -8.83 20.27 -15.66
CA SER A 461 -8.80 20.97 -16.93
C SER A 461 -9.77 20.42 -17.97
N HIS A 462 -9.96 19.10 -18.04
CA HIS A 462 -10.91 18.46 -18.97
C HIS A 462 -12.36 18.82 -18.59
N VAL A 463 -12.65 18.81 -17.30
CA VAL A 463 -13.97 19.19 -16.78
C VAL A 463 -14.22 20.69 -17.01
N ALA A 464 -13.23 21.54 -16.77
CA ALA A 464 -13.34 22.97 -16.99
C ALA A 464 -13.60 23.33 -18.47
N ASP A 465 -12.99 22.60 -19.38
CA ASP A 465 -13.15 22.79 -20.84
C ASP A 465 -14.57 22.47 -21.30
N VAL A 466 -15.13 21.32 -20.89
CA VAL A 466 -16.48 20.90 -21.25
C VAL A 466 -17.57 21.70 -20.53
N PHE A 467 -17.35 22.02 -19.26
CA PHE A 467 -18.32 22.79 -18.46
C PHE A 467 -18.18 24.30 -18.60
N HIS A 468 -17.18 24.80 -19.37
CA HIS A 468 -16.87 26.24 -19.54
C HIS A 468 -16.70 26.98 -18.20
N VAL A 469 -16.09 26.33 -17.20
CA VAL A 469 -15.79 26.92 -15.91
C VAL A 469 -14.33 27.39 -15.89
N LYS A 470 -14.08 28.62 -15.44
CA LYS A 470 -12.69 29.10 -15.27
C LYS A 470 -12.00 28.28 -14.18
N ASN A 471 -10.82 27.72 -14.51
CA ASN A 471 -9.94 27.17 -13.49
C ASN A 471 -9.59 28.28 -12.49
N SER A 472 -10.05 28.14 -11.26
CA SER A 472 -9.68 29.03 -10.14
C SER A 472 -8.41 28.52 -9.47
#